data_11e9ac27932b908480c4eb1f021263b6
#
_entry.id   11e9ac27932b908480c4eb1f021263b6
#
_cell.length_a   1.000
_cell.length_b   1.000
_cell.length_c   1.000
_cell.angle_alpha   90.00
_cell.angle_beta   90.00
_cell.angle_gamma   90.00
#
_symmetry.space_group_name_H-M   'P 1'
#
loop_
_entity.id
_entity.type
_entity.pdbx_description
1 polymer ?
#
loop_
_entity_poly.entity_id
_entity_poly.type
_entity_poly.pdbx_seq_one_letter_code
_entity_poly.pdbx_strand_id
1 'polypeptide(L)'
;MKTVKELTTEEKLRLLCGHGNWHTEDFEGSLERVRMTDASMGIRMPLDPNAWQDDRPSIAYPSMQILANTWNTEVVRAYAECVADDCLDAGADVVLGPGVNIKRDPLCGRNFEYLSEDPFLAGVMGREYISAMQEEGAGTCVKHFCANNSEINRRQQTSDVDERVLREIYYKPFEIACEAKPVSLMCSYNRINGVYASENRMLLTRILREQWGFDGLVMSAAEYKKGFDVLKREFGFDGIIISDWDAVRDRTASANAGLGLEMPFHKDHYEQLVADYKAGKLSDETLDELAGQVLEFVARCKKLQKGKKRKYTQEERIAFTQRAEEEGIVLLKNNGILPLAKKKKLAICGWYARPCAYEWNKNPELLSGGGSARVIRLTPMFDMKELLEKEYGDILYEPAFTDDGVNDTFMTPGAAVQNAAERDVNLVFAGTGARVESEGNDRKTMKLTPAQERTILDTASANPN
;
A
#
# COMPACT_ATOMS: atom_id res chain seq x y z
N MET A 1 -0.52 -23.10 -21.97
CA MET A 1 -1.31 -23.00 -20.72
C MET A 1 -2.58 -23.83 -20.92
N LYS A 2 -2.96 -24.65 -19.95
CA LYS A 2 -4.23 -25.41 -19.98
C LYS A 2 -5.42 -24.45 -20.03
N THR A 3 -6.48 -24.85 -20.70
CA THR A 3 -7.81 -24.22 -20.61
C THR A 3 -8.57 -24.77 -19.40
N VAL A 4 -9.61 -24.10 -18.93
CA VAL A 4 -10.46 -24.57 -17.82
C VAL A 4 -10.98 -25.99 -18.04
N LYS A 5 -11.31 -26.33 -19.28
CA LYS A 5 -11.83 -27.67 -19.65
C LYS A 5 -10.79 -28.79 -19.52
N GLU A 6 -9.50 -28.45 -19.55
CA GLU A 6 -8.39 -29.40 -19.44
C GLU A 6 -7.92 -29.58 -17.98
N LEU A 7 -8.47 -28.80 -17.06
CA LEU A 7 -8.18 -28.92 -15.63
C LEU A 7 -9.11 -29.95 -14.98
N THR A 8 -8.54 -30.74 -14.08
CA THR A 8 -9.34 -31.57 -13.16
C THR A 8 -10.06 -30.68 -12.13
N THR A 9 -11.10 -31.21 -11.50
CA THR A 9 -11.81 -30.51 -10.41
C THR A 9 -10.87 -30.13 -9.28
N GLU A 10 -9.91 -31.00 -8.92
CA GLU A 10 -8.92 -30.74 -7.88
C GLU A 10 -8.00 -29.57 -8.26
N GLU A 11 -7.49 -29.54 -9.51
CA GLU A 11 -6.70 -28.43 -10.03
C GLU A 11 -7.47 -27.11 -10.00
N LYS A 12 -8.76 -27.12 -10.39
CA LYS A 12 -9.62 -25.91 -10.32
C LYS A 12 -9.79 -25.40 -8.89
N LEU A 13 -10.12 -26.28 -7.95
CA LEU A 13 -10.24 -25.92 -6.54
C LEU A 13 -8.92 -25.39 -5.97
N ARG A 14 -7.80 -25.96 -6.39
CA ARG A 14 -6.48 -25.55 -5.96
C ARG A 14 -6.10 -24.15 -6.50
N LEU A 15 -6.49 -23.83 -7.73
CA LEU A 15 -6.27 -22.49 -8.31
C LEU A 15 -6.93 -21.36 -7.54
N LEU A 16 -8.04 -21.62 -6.86
CA LEU A 16 -8.76 -20.61 -6.09
C LEU A 16 -8.04 -20.23 -4.78
N CYS A 17 -6.99 -20.95 -4.42
CA CYS A 17 -6.19 -20.73 -3.22
C CYS A 17 -4.76 -20.34 -3.62
N GLY A 18 -4.13 -19.49 -2.84
CA GLY A 18 -2.73 -19.11 -3.05
C GLY A 18 -1.75 -20.27 -2.84
N HIS A 19 -0.50 -20.01 -3.14
CA HIS A 19 0.63 -20.89 -2.84
C HIS A 19 1.62 -20.15 -1.95
N GLY A 20 1.77 -20.62 -0.69
CA GLY A 20 2.51 -19.87 0.31
C GLY A 20 1.92 -18.49 0.56
N ASN A 21 2.78 -17.53 0.85
CA ASN A 21 2.33 -16.16 1.20
C ASN A 21 2.22 -15.21 -0.01
N TRP A 22 2.89 -15.50 -1.14
CA TRP A 22 3.12 -14.49 -2.18
C TRP A 22 2.87 -14.96 -3.60
N HIS A 23 2.39 -16.19 -3.82
CA HIS A 23 2.26 -16.74 -5.15
C HIS A 23 0.87 -17.30 -5.44
N THR A 24 0.51 -17.31 -6.71
CA THR A 24 -0.56 -18.20 -7.19
C THR A 24 -0.08 -19.64 -7.23
N GLU A 25 -1.01 -20.60 -7.34
CA GLU A 25 -0.68 -21.98 -7.61
C GLU A 25 -0.04 -22.12 -9.01
N ASP A 26 0.77 -23.12 -9.19
CA ASP A 26 1.35 -23.52 -10.47
C ASP A 26 1.15 -25.01 -10.72
N PHE A 27 1.16 -25.38 -11.98
CA PHE A 27 1.16 -26.80 -12.39
C PHE A 27 2.31 -27.03 -13.35
N GLU A 28 3.21 -27.92 -12.99
CA GLU A 28 4.44 -28.20 -13.73
C GLU A 28 4.17 -28.40 -15.23
N GLY A 29 4.84 -27.62 -16.05
CA GLY A 29 4.75 -27.64 -17.51
C GLY A 29 3.45 -27.10 -18.12
N SER A 30 2.47 -26.61 -17.32
CA SER A 30 1.18 -26.17 -17.84
C SER A 30 0.69 -24.81 -17.35
N LEU A 31 1.07 -24.37 -16.16
CA LEU A 31 0.71 -23.08 -15.61
C LEU A 31 1.90 -22.49 -14.85
N GLU A 32 2.30 -21.28 -15.22
CA GLU A 32 3.34 -20.52 -14.54
C GLU A 32 2.77 -19.83 -13.29
N ARG A 33 3.62 -19.69 -12.29
CA ARG A 33 3.32 -19.00 -11.04
C ARG A 33 3.36 -17.48 -11.24
N VAL A 34 2.43 -16.76 -10.66
CA VAL A 34 2.48 -15.31 -10.52
C VAL A 34 2.98 -14.96 -9.12
N ARG A 35 4.00 -14.13 -9.04
CA ARG A 35 4.56 -13.60 -7.80
C ARG A 35 4.00 -12.22 -7.53
N MET A 36 3.43 -12.05 -6.34
CA MET A 36 2.91 -10.77 -5.83
C MET A 36 3.89 -10.17 -4.83
N THR A 37 3.88 -8.85 -4.68
CA THR A 37 4.67 -8.13 -3.67
C THR A 37 3.95 -6.89 -3.18
N ASP A 38 4.10 -6.58 -1.90
CA ASP A 38 3.76 -5.25 -1.38
C ASP A 38 4.70 -4.18 -1.93
N ALA A 39 4.18 -2.96 -2.10
CA ALA A 39 4.97 -1.83 -2.59
C ALA A 39 4.38 -0.47 -2.24
N SER A 40 3.95 -0.25 -1.02
CA SER A 40 3.43 1.06 -0.60
C SER A 40 4.50 2.15 -0.54
N MET A 41 5.77 1.79 -0.26
CA MET A 41 6.91 2.69 -0.18
C MET A 41 8.19 2.06 -0.76
N GLY A 42 8.03 1.23 -1.78
CA GLY A 42 9.06 0.36 -2.35
C GLY A 42 8.69 -1.11 -2.19
N ILE A 43 9.27 -1.96 -3.01
CA ILE A 43 8.89 -3.37 -3.05
C ILE A 43 9.37 -4.12 -1.81
N ARG A 44 8.49 -4.97 -1.28
CA ARG A 44 8.80 -5.94 -0.24
C ARG A 44 9.11 -7.28 -0.89
N MET A 45 10.28 -7.84 -0.59
CA MET A 45 10.75 -9.04 -1.28
C MET A 45 11.27 -10.09 -0.32
N PRO A 46 10.41 -10.95 0.23
CA PRO A 46 10.89 -12.07 1.02
C PRO A 46 11.78 -13.00 0.19
N LEU A 47 12.89 -13.44 0.78
CA LEU A 47 13.82 -14.41 0.17
C LEU A 47 13.15 -15.77 0.01
N ASP A 48 12.40 -16.19 1.03
CA ASP A 48 11.55 -17.38 1.00
C ASP A 48 10.08 -16.94 0.77
N PRO A 49 9.38 -17.49 -0.23
CA PRO A 49 7.97 -17.20 -0.48
C PRO A 49 7.03 -17.53 0.69
N ASN A 50 7.47 -18.32 1.65
CA ASN A 50 6.74 -18.65 2.88
C ASN A 50 7.15 -17.80 4.09
N ALA A 51 8.21 -16.99 3.96
CA ALA A 51 8.67 -16.12 5.03
C ALA A 51 7.89 -14.79 5.07
N TRP A 52 7.68 -14.27 6.29
CA TRP A 52 7.10 -12.96 6.51
C TRP A 52 8.13 -11.86 6.82
N GLN A 53 9.36 -12.22 7.12
CA GLN A 53 10.35 -11.29 7.69
C GLN A 53 11.75 -11.37 7.07
N ASP A 54 11.98 -12.23 6.11
CA ASP A 54 13.28 -12.39 5.45
C ASP A 54 13.27 -11.66 4.10
N ASP A 55 13.26 -10.32 4.15
CA ASP A 55 13.15 -9.49 2.97
C ASP A 55 14.52 -9.07 2.42
N ARG A 56 14.65 -8.99 1.10
CA ARG A 56 15.82 -8.40 0.42
C ARG A 56 15.79 -6.86 0.55
N PRO A 57 16.96 -6.22 0.56
CA PRO A 57 17.02 -4.77 0.43
C PRO A 57 16.43 -4.29 -0.89
N SER A 58 15.65 -3.20 -0.84
CA SER A 58 15.08 -2.52 -1.98
C SER A 58 15.15 -1.00 -1.81
N ILE A 59 14.85 -0.25 -2.87
CA ILE A 59 14.79 1.21 -2.79
C ILE A 59 13.57 1.60 -1.97
N ALA A 60 13.77 2.46 -0.97
CA ALA A 60 12.68 3.11 -0.25
C ALA A 60 12.29 4.39 -0.98
N TYR A 61 11.04 4.45 -1.42
CA TYR A 61 10.46 5.60 -2.12
C TYR A 61 9.63 6.47 -1.18
N PRO A 62 9.27 7.70 -1.61
CA PRO A 62 8.30 8.55 -0.91
C PRO A 62 6.98 7.83 -0.65
N SER A 63 6.29 8.22 0.43
CA SER A 63 4.95 7.71 0.71
C SER A 63 3.95 8.16 -0.37
N MET A 64 2.86 7.41 -0.52
CA MET A 64 1.78 7.78 -1.45
C MET A 64 1.20 9.17 -1.14
N GLN A 65 1.23 9.58 0.14
CA GLN A 65 0.82 10.93 0.54
C GLN A 65 1.71 12.01 -0.07
N ILE A 66 3.04 11.83 -0.06
CA ILE A 66 3.97 12.77 -0.68
C ILE A 66 3.72 12.89 -2.17
N LEU A 67 3.50 11.77 -2.86
CA LEU A 67 3.15 11.77 -4.28
C LEU A 67 1.87 12.56 -4.56
N ALA A 68 0.81 12.36 -3.77
CA ALA A 68 -0.43 13.11 -3.94
C ALA A 68 -0.27 14.61 -3.67
N ASN A 69 0.61 15.01 -2.74
CA ASN A 69 0.89 16.41 -2.45
C ASN A 69 1.54 17.15 -3.63
N THR A 70 2.17 16.45 -4.57
CA THR A 70 2.74 17.08 -5.78
C THR A 70 1.66 17.60 -6.73
N TRP A 71 0.45 17.04 -6.71
CA TRP A 71 -0.62 17.29 -7.69
C TRP A 71 -0.17 17.08 -9.14
N ASN A 72 0.90 16.30 -9.33
CA ASN A 72 1.58 16.11 -10.60
C ASN A 72 1.54 14.63 -11.01
N THR A 73 0.75 14.31 -12.01
CA THR A 73 0.62 12.95 -12.55
C THR A 73 1.90 12.43 -13.20
N GLU A 74 2.79 13.32 -13.69
CA GLU A 74 4.08 12.92 -14.27
C GLU A 74 5.02 12.38 -13.19
N VAL A 75 4.98 12.95 -11.97
CA VAL A 75 5.74 12.42 -10.83
C VAL A 75 5.22 11.05 -10.43
N VAL A 76 3.90 10.87 -10.39
CA VAL A 76 3.28 9.56 -10.09
C VAL A 76 3.66 8.53 -11.15
N ARG A 77 3.65 8.92 -12.44
CA ARG A 77 4.10 8.05 -13.54
C ARG A 77 5.54 7.62 -13.36
N ALA A 78 6.45 8.57 -13.16
CA ALA A 78 7.88 8.27 -12.97
C ALA A 78 8.13 7.41 -11.72
N TYR A 79 7.37 7.62 -10.64
CA TYR A 79 7.39 6.75 -9.47
C TYR A 79 7.02 5.32 -9.83
N ALA A 80 5.90 5.13 -10.52
CA ALA A 80 5.39 3.82 -10.92
C ALA A 80 6.37 3.10 -11.87
N GLU A 81 6.98 3.83 -12.80
CA GLU A 81 8.01 3.30 -13.70
C GLU A 81 9.25 2.81 -12.92
N CYS A 82 9.70 3.56 -11.92
CA CYS A 82 10.81 3.14 -11.05
C CYS A 82 10.47 1.87 -10.25
N VAL A 83 9.26 1.80 -9.69
CA VAL A 83 8.80 0.62 -8.94
C VAL A 83 8.62 -0.60 -9.87
N ALA A 84 8.18 -0.39 -11.12
CA ALA A 84 8.11 -1.46 -12.11
C ALA A 84 9.49 -2.03 -12.45
N ASP A 85 10.50 -1.19 -12.56
CA ASP A 85 11.90 -1.63 -12.72
C ASP A 85 12.39 -2.45 -11.52
N ASP A 86 12.04 -2.05 -10.29
CA ASP A 86 12.34 -2.86 -9.10
C ASP A 86 11.63 -4.22 -9.14
N CYS A 87 10.39 -4.27 -9.64
CA CYS A 87 9.67 -5.53 -9.84
C CYS A 87 10.37 -6.44 -10.84
N LEU A 88 10.86 -5.89 -11.96
CA LEU A 88 11.64 -6.65 -12.94
C LEU A 88 12.94 -7.18 -12.35
N ASP A 89 13.66 -6.38 -11.56
CA ASP A 89 14.88 -6.80 -10.85
C ASP A 89 14.61 -7.94 -9.87
N ALA A 90 13.45 -7.93 -9.28
CA ALA A 90 13.03 -8.80 -8.21
C ALA A 90 12.29 -10.06 -8.70
N GLY A 91 11.88 -10.10 -9.98
CA GLY A 91 11.04 -11.16 -10.53
C GLY A 91 9.64 -11.19 -9.94
N ALA A 92 9.11 -10.02 -9.55
CA ALA A 92 7.72 -9.84 -9.13
C ALA A 92 6.84 -9.55 -10.34
N ASP A 93 5.69 -10.21 -10.41
CA ASP A 93 4.74 -10.05 -11.52
C ASP A 93 3.70 -8.96 -11.23
N VAL A 94 3.32 -8.80 -9.96
CA VAL A 94 2.23 -7.91 -9.52
C VAL A 94 2.58 -7.18 -8.24
N VAL A 95 2.30 -5.88 -8.22
CA VAL A 95 2.34 -5.05 -7.03
C VAL A 95 0.96 -4.99 -6.38
N LEU A 96 0.91 -5.21 -5.05
CA LEU A 96 -0.28 -5.04 -4.24
C LEU A 96 -0.47 -3.55 -3.91
N GLY A 97 -0.91 -2.82 -4.91
CA GLY A 97 -1.10 -1.38 -4.90
C GLY A 97 -1.64 -0.85 -6.24
N PRO A 98 -1.97 0.45 -6.32
CA PRO A 98 -1.89 1.46 -5.27
C PRO A 98 -3.02 1.36 -4.26
N GLY A 99 -2.80 1.92 -3.05
CA GLY A 99 -3.83 2.15 -2.06
C GLY A 99 -4.60 3.44 -2.39
N VAL A 100 -5.89 3.32 -2.73
CA VAL A 100 -6.72 4.46 -3.14
C VAL A 100 -7.87 4.76 -2.17
N ASN A 101 -7.89 4.13 -0.99
CA ASN A 101 -8.85 4.50 0.04
C ASN A 101 -8.69 5.99 0.39
N ILE A 102 -9.81 6.67 0.62
CA ILE A 102 -9.75 8.07 1.06
C ILE A 102 -9.28 8.15 2.53
N LYS A 103 -8.60 9.22 2.89
CA LYS A 103 -8.18 9.51 4.27
C LYS A 103 -9.35 10.11 5.05
N ARG A 104 -10.40 9.30 5.28
CA ARG A 104 -11.66 9.76 5.89
C ARG A 104 -11.51 10.06 7.37
N ASP A 105 -10.79 9.18 8.09
CA ASP A 105 -10.41 9.39 9.48
C ASP A 105 -8.93 9.81 9.53
N PRO A 106 -8.64 11.03 10.03
CA PRO A 106 -7.25 11.48 10.14
C PRO A 106 -6.43 10.66 11.15
N LEU A 107 -7.07 9.86 11.98
CA LEU A 107 -6.42 8.97 12.95
C LEU A 107 -6.07 7.59 12.36
N CYS A 108 -6.55 7.26 11.16
CA CYS A 108 -6.29 5.95 10.56
C CYS A 108 -4.80 5.69 10.38
N GLY A 109 -4.33 4.57 10.92
CA GLY A 109 -2.91 4.19 10.93
C GLY A 109 -2.31 3.91 9.56
N ARG A 110 -3.14 3.71 8.52
CA ARG A 110 -2.70 3.48 7.13
C ARG A 110 -2.79 4.72 6.23
N ASN A 111 -3.03 5.90 6.78
CA ASN A 111 -3.10 7.12 5.97
C ASN A 111 -1.82 7.42 5.20
N PHE A 112 -0.65 6.98 5.67
CA PHE A 112 0.63 7.17 4.99
C PHE A 112 0.71 6.48 3.62
N GLU A 113 0.03 5.33 3.44
CA GLU A 113 0.04 4.57 2.19
C GLU A 113 -1.13 4.89 1.24
N TYR A 114 -2.07 5.72 1.65
CA TYR A 114 -3.18 6.18 0.82
C TYR A 114 -2.85 7.54 0.18
N LEU A 115 -3.36 7.76 -1.03
CA LEU A 115 -3.04 8.96 -1.81
C LEU A 115 -3.63 10.23 -1.20
N SER A 116 -4.96 10.34 -1.07
CA SER A 116 -5.62 11.58 -0.68
C SER A 116 -6.90 11.37 0.12
N GLU A 117 -7.38 12.43 0.77
CA GLU A 117 -8.74 12.52 1.30
C GLU A 117 -9.77 12.86 0.20
N ASP A 118 -9.32 13.51 -0.89
CA ASP A 118 -10.15 13.81 -2.04
C ASP A 118 -10.29 12.57 -2.94
N PRO A 119 -11.53 12.08 -3.17
CA PRO A 119 -11.74 10.85 -3.94
C PRO A 119 -11.37 10.99 -5.42
N PHE A 120 -11.48 12.19 -6.00
CA PHE A 120 -11.12 12.43 -7.38
C PHE A 120 -9.60 12.42 -7.55
N LEU A 121 -8.87 13.16 -6.70
CA LEU A 121 -7.40 13.19 -6.72
C LEU A 121 -6.82 11.79 -6.49
N ALA A 122 -7.32 11.05 -5.49
CA ALA A 122 -6.89 9.67 -5.23
C ALA A 122 -7.12 8.76 -6.44
N GLY A 123 -8.26 8.89 -7.11
CA GLY A 123 -8.59 8.11 -8.31
C GLY A 123 -7.69 8.45 -9.50
N VAL A 124 -7.48 9.72 -9.80
CA VAL A 124 -6.64 10.17 -10.93
C VAL A 124 -5.19 9.76 -10.74
N MET A 125 -4.62 9.98 -9.54
CA MET A 125 -3.25 9.56 -9.23
C MET A 125 -3.13 8.03 -9.25
N GLY A 126 -4.13 7.31 -8.72
CA GLY A 126 -4.18 5.85 -8.76
C GLY A 126 -4.24 5.31 -10.18
N ARG A 127 -5.05 5.91 -11.07
CA ARG A 127 -5.14 5.55 -12.48
C ARG A 127 -3.80 5.71 -13.21
N GLU A 128 -3.12 6.82 -12.99
CA GLU A 128 -1.82 7.08 -13.62
C GLU A 128 -0.75 6.10 -13.13
N TYR A 129 -0.73 5.82 -11.82
CA TYR A 129 0.14 4.79 -11.25
C TYR A 129 -0.07 3.42 -11.92
N ILE A 130 -1.33 2.97 -12.02
CA ILE A 130 -1.69 1.68 -12.63
C ILE A 130 -1.26 1.63 -14.10
N SER A 131 -1.56 2.69 -14.86
CA SER A 131 -1.21 2.76 -16.28
C SER A 131 0.30 2.61 -16.48
N ALA A 132 1.10 3.40 -15.76
CA ALA A 132 2.55 3.39 -15.89
C ALA A 132 3.18 2.05 -15.47
N MET A 133 2.74 1.47 -14.33
CA MET A 133 3.21 0.15 -13.89
C MET A 133 2.98 -0.92 -14.95
N GLN A 134 1.77 -0.98 -15.51
CA GLN A 134 1.40 -2.01 -16.48
C GLN A 134 2.06 -1.78 -17.85
N GLU A 135 2.25 -0.53 -18.26
CA GLU A 135 3.02 -0.18 -19.44
C GLU A 135 4.48 -0.65 -19.32
N GLU A 136 5.08 -0.60 -18.13
CA GLU A 136 6.46 -1.07 -17.89
C GLU A 136 6.56 -2.55 -17.53
N GLY A 137 5.44 -3.28 -17.43
CA GLY A 137 5.44 -4.74 -17.36
C GLY A 137 5.10 -5.33 -16.00
N ALA A 138 4.80 -4.53 -14.99
CA ALA A 138 4.36 -5.01 -13.70
C ALA A 138 2.84 -4.85 -13.56
N GLY A 139 2.13 -5.91 -13.22
CA GLY A 139 0.70 -5.87 -12.92
C GLY A 139 0.41 -5.12 -11.62
N THR A 140 -0.83 -4.68 -11.44
CA THR A 140 -1.27 -3.95 -10.24
C THR A 140 -2.49 -4.61 -9.60
N CYS A 141 -2.58 -4.48 -8.28
CA CYS A 141 -3.72 -4.89 -7.48
C CYS A 141 -4.21 -3.69 -6.67
N VAL A 142 -5.13 -2.90 -7.23
CA VAL A 142 -5.65 -1.71 -6.55
C VAL A 142 -6.38 -2.09 -5.26
N LYS A 143 -6.13 -1.36 -4.15
CA LYS A 143 -6.55 -1.75 -2.80
C LYS A 143 -7.01 -0.58 -1.95
N HIS A 144 -7.78 -0.80 -0.90
CA HIS A 144 -8.51 -2.01 -0.45
C HIS A 144 -10.00 -1.77 -0.66
N PHE A 145 -10.67 -2.51 -1.49
CA PHE A 145 -12.07 -2.27 -1.89
C PHE A 145 -13.04 -2.89 -0.88
N CYS A 146 -13.72 -2.07 -0.10
CA CYS A 146 -13.63 -0.62 0.07
C CYS A 146 -13.83 -0.21 1.54
N ALA A 147 -13.80 1.11 1.77
CA ALA A 147 -14.09 1.74 3.06
C ALA A 147 -13.25 1.20 4.24
N ASN A 148 -11.99 0.81 3.99
CA ASN A 148 -11.02 0.46 5.02
C ASN A 148 -10.34 1.75 5.53
N ASN A 149 -10.99 2.42 6.48
CA ASN A 149 -10.61 3.75 6.97
C ASN A 149 -10.28 3.79 8.47
N SER A 150 -10.14 2.64 9.10
CA SER A 150 -9.70 2.46 10.49
C SER A 150 -9.06 1.09 10.65
N GLU A 151 -8.02 1.02 11.45
CA GLU A 151 -7.30 -0.21 11.75
C GLU A 151 -7.78 -0.89 13.03
N ILE A 152 -8.50 -0.19 13.89
CA ILE A 152 -9.05 -0.76 15.14
C ILE A 152 -10.05 -1.87 14.79
N ASN A 153 -9.75 -3.10 15.23
CA ASN A 153 -10.59 -4.27 14.96
C ASN A 153 -10.94 -4.46 13.48
N ARG A 154 -10.07 -4.06 12.56
CA ARG A 154 -10.29 -4.01 11.11
C ARG A 154 -10.88 -5.31 10.52
N ARG A 155 -10.57 -6.47 11.13
CA ARG A 155 -11.09 -7.79 10.72
C ARG A 155 -12.50 -8.11 11.24
N GLN A 156 -13.10 -7.24 12.07
CA GLN A 156 -14.42 -7.47 12.70
C GLN A 156 -15.34 -6.26 12.63
N GLN A 157 -14.79 -5.06 12.42
CA GLN A 157 -15.57 -3.83 12.33
C GLN A 157 -16.46 -3.82 11.09
N THR A 158 -17.52 -3.01 11.15
CA THR A 158 -18.36 -2.69 9.99
C THR A 158 -18.27 -1.22 9.67
N SER A 159 -18.14 -0.90 8.39
CA SER A 159 -18.26 0.45 7.86
C SER A 159 -19.71 0.61 7.41
N ASP A 160 -20.54 1.18 8.30
CA ASP A 160 -21.96 1.39 8.02
C ASP A 160 -22.12 2.73 7.31
N VAL A 161 -22.41 2.68 6.03
CA VAL A 161 -22.38 3.83 5.13
C VAL A 161 -23.58 3.81 4.20
N ASP A 162 -24.24 4.97 4.05
CA ASP A 162 -25.31 5.18 3.08
C ASP A 162 -24.83 4.91 1.65
N GLU A 163 -25.69 4.33 0.80
CA GLU A 163 -25.33 3.94 -0.58
C GLU A 163 -24.86 5.14 -1.41
N ARG A 164 -25.47 6.31 -1.24
CA ARG A 164 -25.05 7.52 -1.94
C ARG A 164 -23.60 7.92 -1.56
N VAL A 165 -23.29 7.89 -0.27
CA VAL A 165 -21.95 8.22 0.25
C VAL A 165 -20.93 7.18 -0.20
N LEU A 166 -21.30 5.89 -0.21
CA LEU A 166 -20.45 4.85 -0.78
C LEU A 166 -20.05 5.17 -2.23
N ARG A 167 -21.02 5.59 -3.06
CA ARG A 167 -20.78 5.89 -4.48
C ARG A 167 -20.00 7.16 -4.73
N GLU A 168 -20.37 8.25 -4.04
CA GLU A 168 -19.79 9.56 -4.27
C GLU A 168 -18.38 9.70 -3.68
N ILE A 169 -18.08 8.96 -2.58
CA ILE A 169 -16.85 9.11 -1.80
C ILE A 169 -15.99 7.84 -1.84
N TYR A 170 -16.53 6.70 -1.37
CA TYR A 170 -15.68 5.51 -1.11
C TYR A 170 -15.42 4.66 -2.36
N TYR A 171 -16.34 4.59 -3.30
CA TYR A 171 -16.15 3.88 -4.56
C TYR A 171 -15.45 4.74 -5.61
N LYS A 172 -15.62 6.06 -5.56
CA LYS A 172 -15.16 6.98 -6.59
C LYS A 172 -13.68 6.85 -6.96
N PRO A 173 -12.72 6.76 -6.00
CA PRO A 173 -11.31 6.57 -6.35
C PRO A 173 -11.06 5.24 -7.05
N PHE A 174 -11.78 4.16 -6.69
CA PHE A 174 -11.66 2.86 -7.36
C PHE A 174 -12.26 2.87 -8.77
N GLU A 175 -13.41 3.52 -8.95
CA GLU A 175 -14.04 3.70 -10.26
C GLU A 175 -13.06 4.35 -11.25
N ILE A 176 -12.46 5.47 -10.88
CA ILE A 176 -11.49 6.19 -11.71
C ILE A 176 -10.21 5.37 -11.92
N ALA A 177 -9.68 4.75 -10.86
CA ALA A 177 -8.48 3.91 -10.96
C ALA A 177 -8.69 2.70 -11.88
N CYS A 178 -9.87 2.09 -11.88
CA CYS A 178 -10.22 0.96 -12.73
C CYS A 178 -10.31 1.31 -14.23
N GLU A 179 -10.40 2.59 -14.62
CA GLU A 179 -10.26 3.01 -16.03
C GLU A 179 -8.91 2.58 -16.65
N ALA A 180 -7.86 2.46 -15.82
CA ALA A 180 -6.55 1.93 -16.23
C ALA A 180 -6.49 0.41 -16.36
N LYS A 181 -7.59 -0.30 -16.11
CA LYS A 181 -7.71 -1.77 -16.22
C LYS A 181 -6.65 -2.53 -15.43
N PRO A 182 -6.55 -2.34 -14.09
CA PRO A 182 -5.62 -3.11 -13.28
C PRO A 182 -5.88 -4.62 -13.43
N VAL A 183 -4.80 -5.42 -13.41
CA VAL A 183 -4.93 -6.89 -13.56
C VAL A 183 -5.69 -7.52 -12.40
N SER A 184 -5.72 -6.87 -11.25
CA SER A 184 -6.44 -7.35 -10.06
C SER A 184 -6.89 -6.19 -9.17
N LEU A 185 -7.79 -6.54 -8.25
CA LEU A 185 -8.30 -5.66 -7.21
C LEU A 185 -8.36 -6.44 -5.89
N MET A 186 -7.96 -5.83 -4.78
CA MET A 186 -7.99 -6.43 -3.45
C MET A 186 -9.21 -5.95 -2.67
N CYS A 187 -10.03 -6.89 -2.19
CA CYS A 187 -11.11 -6.56 -1.25
C CYS A 187 -10.55 -6.29 0.15
N SER A 188 -11.23 -5.43 0.91
CA SER A 188 -10.82 -5.01 2.24
C SER A 188 -11.17 -6.02 3.35
N TYR A 189 -10.58 -5.82 4.54
CA TYR A 189 -10.84 -6.67 5.72
C TYR A 189 -12.22 -6.49 6.34
N ASN A 190 -12.72 -5.24 6.34
CA ASN A 190 -13.89 -4.83 7.11
C ASN A 190 -15.19 -5.35 6.49
N ARG A 191 -16.25 -5.27 7.28
CA ARG A 191 -17.62 -5.40 6.77
C ARG A 191 -18.07 -4.08 6.18
N ILE A 192 -18.94 -4.17 5.18
CA ILE A 192 -19.69 -3.04 4.61
C ILE A 192 -21.16 -3.31 4.91
N ASN A 193 -21.77 -2.45 5.73
CA ASN A 193 -23.15 -2.61 6.15
C ASN A 193 -23.45 -4.02 6.68
N GLY A 194 -22.55 -4.55 7.52
CA GLY A 194 -22.67 -5.83 8.19
C GLY A 194 -22.15 -7.05 7.42
N VAL A 195 -21.81 -6.95 6.13
CA VAL A 195 -21.32 -8.06 5.30
C VAL A 195 -19.83 -7.88 5.01
N TYR A 196 -19.02 -8.92 5.22
CA TYR A 196 -17.58 -8.87 4.89
C TYR A 196 -17.37 -8.51 3.43
N ALA A 197 -16.38 -7.65 3.16
CA ALA A 197 -16.10 -7.23 1.79
C ALA A 197 -15.79 -8.42 0.87
N SER A 198 -15.09 -9.45 1.37
CA SER A 198 -14.80 -10.71 0.65
C SER A 198 -16.02 -11.56 0.33
N GLU A 199 -17.12 -11.39 1.07
CA GLU A 199 -18.36 -12.13 0.95
C GLU A 199 -19.53 -11.26 0.42
N ASN A 200 -19.24 -10.00 0.10
CA ASN A 200 -20.23 -9.01 -0.27
C ASN A 200 -20.51 -9.04 -1.78
N ARG A 201 -21.49 -9.82 -2.16
CA ARG A 201 -21.92 -9.93 -3.56
C ARG A 201 -22.34 -8.60 -4.17
N MET A 202 -23.01 -7.74 -3.39
CA MET A 202 -23.38 -6.40 -3.86
C MET A 202 -22.13 -5.61 -4.26
N LEU A 203 -21.09 -5.67 -3.44
CA LEU A 203 -19.81 -5.00 -3.67
C LEU A 203 -19.03 -5.63 -4.83
N LEU A 204 -18.75 -6.93 -4.73
CA LEU A 204 -17.85 -7.63 -5.65
C LEU A 204 -18.49 -7.92 -7.01
N THR A 205 -19.80 -8.10 -7.07
CA THR A 205 -20.52 -8.41 -8.32
C THR A 205 -21.24 -7.19 -8.85
N ARG A 206 -22.21 -6.67 -8.13
CA ARG A 206 -23.12 -5.66 -8.66
C ARG A 206 -22.47 -4.32 -8.91
N ILE A 207 -21.67 -3.81 -7.97
CA ILE A 207 -21.01 -2.50 -8.13
C ILE A 207 -19.85 -2.58 -9.11
N LEU A 208 -18.89 -3.47 -8.83
CA LEU A 208 -17.69 -3.57 -9.66
C LEU A 208 -18.00 -3.95 -11.10
N ARG A 209 -18.88 -4.91 -11.29
CA ARG A 209 -19.07 -5.53 -12.59
C ARG A 209 -20.25 -4.99 -13.36
N GLU A 210 -21.42 -4.89 -12.72
CA GLU A 210 -22.64 -4.49 -13.41
C GLU A 210 -22.69 -2.98 -13.65
N GLN A 211 -22.11 -2.17 -12.78
CA GLN A 211 -22.19 -0.72 -12.87
C GLN A 211 -20.92 -0.08 -13.42
N TRP A 212 -19.73 -0.61 -13.09
CA TRP A 212 -18.47 -0.11 -13.58
C TRP A 212 -17.88 -0.91 -14.74
N GLY A 213 -18.55 -2.01 -15.12
CA GLY A 213 -18.09 -2.87 -16.19
C GLY A 213 -16.75 -3.53 -15.94
N PHE A 214 -16.49 -3.86 -14.68
CA PHE A 214 -15.34 -4.65 -14.29
C PHE A 214 -15.49 -6.06 -14.86
N ASP A 215 -14.88 -6.34 -15.98
CA ASP A 215 -14.99 -7.56 -16.77
C ASP A 215 -14.12 -8.72 -16.25
N GLY A 216 -13.42 -8.49 -15.18
CA GLY A 216 -12.69 -9.50 -14.45
C GLY A 216 -13.60 -10.24 -13.50
N LEU A 217 -14.08 -11.33 -13.91
CA LEU A 217 -15.01 -12.31 -13.37
C LEU A 217 -15.44 -12.25 -11.89
N VAL A 218 -16.75 -12.13 -11.69
CA VAL A 218 -17.48 -12.44 -10.48
C VAL A 218 -18.80 -13.07 -10.83
N MET A 219 -19.10 -14.29 -10.47
CA MET A 219 -20.46 -14.80 -10.62
C MET A 219 -20.96 -15.60 -9.44
N SER A 220 -22.23 -15.44 -9.17
CA SER A 220 -23.03 -16.43 -8.51
C SER A 220 -24.22 -16.81 -9.38
N ALA A 221 -24.54 -18.09 -9.29
CA ALA A 221 -25.45 -18.80 -10.13
C ALA A 221 -26.90 -18.26 -10.17
N ALA A 222 -27.59 -18.64 -11.22
CA ALA A 222 -29.00 -18.85 -11.46
C ALA A 222 -29.89 -17.68 -11.91
N GLU A 223 -29.67 -16.41 -11.52
CA GLU A 223 -30.60 -15.34 -11.98
C GLU A 223 -30.03 -14.39 -13.03
N TYR A 224 -28.75 -14.55 -13.41
CA TYR A 224 -27.97 -13.55 -14.12
C TYR A 224 -27.74 -13.76 -15.62
N LYS A 225 -28.26 -14.79 -16.23
CA LYS A 225 -28.08 -15.04 -17.68
C LYS A 225 -28.57 -13.93 -18.63
N LYS A 226 -29.32 -12.94 -18.14
CA LYS A 226 -29.85 -11.82 -18.97
C LYS A 226 -29.07 -10.48 -18.82
N GLY A 227 -28.23 -10.31 -17.79
CA GLY A 227 -27.46 -9.07 -17.55
C GLY A 227 -26.04 -9.08 -18.14
N PHE A 228 -25.52 -10.24 -18.46
CA PHE A 228 -24.12 -10.47 -18.83
C PHE A 228 -23.69 -9.83 -20.17
N ASP A 229 -24.60 -9.68 -21.11
CA ASP A 229 -24.27 -9.11 -22.43
C ASP A 229 -24.12 -7.57 -22.45
N VAL A 230 -24.63 -6.89 -21.43
CA VAL A 230 -24.58 -5.43 -21.34
C VAL A 230 -23.24 -4.96 -20.78
N LEU A 231 -22.61 -5.76 -19.90
CA LEU A 231 -21.45 -5.39 -19.10
C LEU A 231 -20.12 -5.45 -19.84
N LYS A 232 -19.98 -6.37 -20.78
CA LYS A 232 -18.81 -6.46 -21.67
C LYS A 232 -18.58 -5.22 -22.51
N ARG A 233 -19.61 -4.38 -22.69
CA ARG A 233 -19.61 -3.31 -23.70
C ARG A 233 -19.31 -1.92 -23.17
N GLU A 234 -19.48 -1.64 -21.87
CA GLU A 234 -19.45 -0.24 -21.42
C GLU A 234 -18.17 0.20 -20.70
N PHE A 235 -17.44 -0.67 -19.98
CA PHE A 235 -16.32 -0.22 -19.13
C PHE A 235 -15.00 -1.03 -19.19
N GLY A 236 -14.98 -2.22 -19.72
CA GLY A 236 -13.77 -2.93 -20.16
C GLY A 236 -12.69 -3.30 -19.11
N PHE A 237 -13.02 -3.53 -17.85
CA PHE A 237 -12.07 -4.13 -16.92
C PHE A 237 -12.17 -5.67 -16.93
N ASP A 238 -11.01 -6.33 -16.93
CA ASP A 238 -10.84 -7.78 -17.12
C ASP A 238 -9.86 -8.41 -16.12
N GLY A 239 -9.79 -7.91 -14.85
CA GLY A 239 -8.90 -8.42 -13.81
C GLY A 239 -9.54 -9.43 -12.85
N ILE A 240 -8.77 -9.94 -11.88
CA ILE A 240 -9.22 -10.85 -10.81
C ILE A 240 -9.38 -10.10 -9.48
N ILE A 241 -10.32 -10.56 -8.64
CA ILE A 241 -10.42 -10.11 -7.24
C ILE A 241 -9.60 -11.06 -6.37
N ILE A 242 -8.71 -10.47 -5.58
CA ILE A 242 -7.86 -11.15 -4.61
C ILE A 242 -8.29 -10.73 -3.20
N SER A 243 -8.28 -11.65 -2.25
CA SER A 243 -8.49 -11.28 -0.84
C SER A 243 -7.33 -10.45 -0.32
N ASP A 244 -7.60 -9.57 0.63
CA ASP A 244 -6.53 -9.12 1.52
C ASP A 244 -6.03 -10.31 2.36
N TRP A 245 -4.79 -10.27 2.87
CA TRP A 245 -4.17 -11.40 3.57
C TRP A 245 -4.93 -11.74 4.84
N ASP A 246 -5.37 -13.01 4.98
CA ASP A 246 -6.24 -13.50 6.06
C ASP A 246 -7.62 -12.80 6.14
N ALA A 247 -8.12 -12.22 5.06
CA ALA A 247 -9.41 -11.51 5.05
C ALA A 247 -10.63 -12.44 4.89
N VAL A 248 -10.42 -13.62 4.34
CA VAL A 248 -11.51 -14.62 4.12
C VAL A 248 -11.94 -15.23 5.46
N ARG A 249 -13.26 -15.38 5.65
CA ARG A 249 -13.87 -16.06 6.81
C ARG A 249 -14.52 -17.38 6.42
N ASP A 250 -15.23 -17.37 5.31
CA ASP A 250 -15.80 -18.56 4.68
C ASP A 250 -15.36 -18.58 3.22
N ARG A 251 -14.55 -19.59 2.86
CA ARG A 251 -13.99 -19.66 1.49
C ARG A 251 -15.05 -19.95 0.45
N THR A 252 -16.03 -20.77 0.80
CA THR A 252 -17.13 -21.11 -0.12
C THR A 252 -18.09 -19.93 -0.30
N ALA A 253 -18.43 -19.21 0.77
CA ALA A 253 -19.24 -18.01 0.68
C ALA A 253 -18.53 -16.93 -0.15
N SER A 254 -17.22 -16.76 0.05
CA SER A 254 -16.40 -15.82 -0.73
C SER A 254 -16.32 -16.21 -2.21
N ALA A 255 -16.16 -17.50 -2.53
CA ALA A 255 -16.22 -17.99 -3.90
C ALA A 255 -17.57 -17.69 -4.55
N ASN A 256 -18.68 -18.02 -3.86
CA ASN A 256 -20.02 -17.73 -4.35
C ASN A 256 -20.32 -16.21 -4.46
N ALA A 257 -19.60 -15.35 -3.73
CA ALA A 257 -19.67 -13.90 -3.89
C ALA A 257 -18.78 -13.38 -5.03
N GLY A 258 -17.89 -14.24 -5.58
CA GLY A 258 -17.05 -13.92 -6.72
C GLY A 258 -15.59 -13.58 -6.42
N LEU A 259 -15.08 -13.95 -5.25
CA LEU A 259 -13.66 -13.88 -4.93
C LEU A 259 -12.89 -14.94 -5.71
N GLY A 260 -12.06 -14.53 -6.67
CA GLY A 260 -11.30 -15.44 -7.52
C GLY A 260 -10.15 -16.12 -6.81
N LEU A 261 -9.37 -15.37 -6.01
CA LEU A 261 -8.16 -15.87 -5.36
C LEU A 261 -8.11 -15.48 -3.89
N GLU A 262 -7.92 -16.46 -3.01
CA GLU A 262 -7.63 -16.25 -1.60
C GLU A 262 -6.12 -16.21 -1.35
N MET A 263 -5.68 -15.24 -0.57
CA MET A 263 -4.30 -15.11 -0.09
C MET A 263 -4.25 -14.87 1.44
N PRO A 264 -3.23 -15.41 2.12
CA PRO A 264 -2.32 -16.46 1.68
C PRO A 264 -3.00 -17.82 1.60
N PHE A 265 -2.25 -18.90 1.34
CA PHE A 265 -2.80 -20.25 1.36
C PHE A 265 -3.18 -20.68 2.77
N HIS A 266 -4.43 -21.11 2.96
CA HIS A 266 -4.94 -21.72 4.18
C HIS A 266 -5.44 -23.15 3.91
N LYS A 267 -4.81 -24.11 4.58
CA LYS A 267 -5.13 -25.53 4.41
C LYS A 267 -6.58 -25.85 4.80
N ASP A 268 -7.05 -25.33 5.92
CA ASP A 268 -8.38 -25.53 6.45
C ASP A 268 -9.46 -24.91 5.53
N HIS A 269 -9.22 -23.76 4.95
CA HIS A 269 -10.10 -23.15 3.96
C HIS A 269 -10.16 -23.95 2.65
N TYR A 270 -9.03 -24.49 2.21
CA TYR A 270 -9.01 -25.38 1.05
C TYR A 270 -9.78 -26.68 1.32
N GLU A 271 -9.58 -27.32 2.48
CA GLU A 271 -10.32 -28.53 2.88
C GLU A 271 -11.82 -28.24 3.01
N GLN A 272 -12.22 -27.09 3.55
CA GLN A 272 -13.61 -26.62 3.56
C GLN A 272 -14.16 -26.51 2.15
N LEU A 273 -13.46 -25.80 1.25
CA LEU A 273 -13.89 -25.59 -0.13
C LEU A 273 -14.11 -26.92 -0.87
N VAL A 274 -13.20 -27.89 -0.69
CA VAL A 274 -13.32 -29.25 -1.26
C VAL A 274 -14.53 -29.99 -0.70
N ALA A 275 -14.76 -29.91 0.62
CA ALA A 275 -15.91 -30.56 1.26
C ALA A 275 -17.24 -29.94 0.81
N ASP A 276 -17.30 -28.63 0.74
CA ASP A 276 -18.49 -27.88 0.33
C ASP A 276 -18.81 -28.07 -1.17
N TYR A 277 -17.78 -28.17 -2.02
CA TYR A 277 -17.97 -28.55 -3.42
C TYR A 277 -18.60 -29.94 -3.54
N LYS A 278 -18.08 -30.95 -2.82
CA LYS A 278 -18.65 -32.31 -2.80
C LYS A 278 -20.08 -32.33 -2.25
N ALA A 279 -20.44 -31.42 -1.37
CA ALA A 279 -21.79 -31.24 -0.82
C ALA A 279 -22.72 -30.42 -1.73
N GLY A 280 -22.26 -29.97 -2.90
CA GLY A 280 -23.05 -29.19 -3.86
C GLY A 280 -23.27 -27.72 -3.46
N LYS A 281 -22.50 -27.18 -2.49
CA LYS A 281 -22.57 -25.77 -2.08
C LYS A 281 -21.84 -24.82 -3.00
N LEU A 282 -20.94 -25.32 -3.84
CA LEU A 282 -20.26 -24.62 -4.92
C LEU A 282 -20.56 -25.35 -6.22
N SER A 283 -21.08 -24.65 -7.22
CA SER A 283 -21.42 -25.25 -8.51
C SER A 283 -20.23 -25.42 -9.43
N ASP A 284 -20.30 -26.37 -10.37
CA ASP A 284 -19.31 -26.54 -11.42
C ASP A 284 -19.14 -25.26 -12.25
N GLU A 285 -20.24 -24.57 -12.53
CA GLU A 285 -20.24 -23.32 -13.28
C GLU A 285 -19.44 -22.23 -12.57
N THR A 286 -19.67 -22.04 -11.26
CA THR A 286 -18.92 -21.07 -10.44
C THR A 286 -17.42 -21.46 -10.34
N LEU A 287 -17.15 -22.75 -10.12
CA LEU A 287 -15.76 -23.24 -10.05
C LEU A 287 -15.00 -23.05 -11.36
N ASP A 288 -15.64 -23.38 -12.49
CA ASP A 288 -15.04 -23.21 -13.84
C ASP A 288 -14.76 -21.73 -14.14
N GLU A 289 -15.68 -20.90 -13.74
CA GLU A 289 -15.59 -19.48 -13.92
C GLU A 289 -14.43 -18.89 -13.12
N LEU A 290 -14.35 -19.12 -11.81
CA LEU A 290 -13.29 -18.63 -10.95
C LEU A 290 -11.92 -19.18 -11.36
N ALA A 291 -11.83 -20.47 -11.72
CA ALA A 291 -10.60 -21.05 -12.25
C ALA A 291 -10.17 -20.35 -13.56
N GLY A 292 -11.13 -20.04 -14.43
CA GLY A 292 -10.89 -19.27 -15.66
C GLY A 292 -10.29 -17.90 -15.40
N GLN A 293 -10.74 -17.21 -14.35
CA GLN A 293 -10.19 -15.92 -13.93
C GLN A 293 -8.73 -16.01 -13.51
N VAL A 294 -8.39 -17.02 -12.70
CA VAL A 294 -7.00 -17.22 -12.27
C VAL A 294 -6.11 -17.49 -13.48
N LEU A 295 -6.57 -18.33 -14.43
CA LEU A 295 -5.80 -18.58 -15.66
C LEU A 295 -5.60 -17.30 -16.48
N GLU A 296 -6.64 -16.50 -16.65
CA GLU A 296 -6.56 -15.24 -17.38
C GLU A 296 -5.64 -14.24 -16.69
N PHE A 297 -5.73 -14.13 -15.36
CA PHE A 297 -4.83 -13.30 -14.55
C PHE A 297 -3.37 -13.69 -14.76
N VAL A 298 -3.04 -14.99 -14.67
CA VAL A 298 -1.68 -15.48 -14.92
C VAL A 298 -1.24 -15.12 -16.34
N ALA A 299 -2.08 -15.37 -17.34
CA ALA A 299 -1.78 -15.07 -18.74
C ALA A 299 -1.47 -13.58 -18.95
N ARG A 300 -2.27 -12.70 -18.35
CA ARG A 300 -2.08 -11.24 -18.45
C ARG A 300 -0.80 -10.80 -17.79
N CYS A 301 -0.52 -11.25 -16.57
CA CYS A 301 0.71 -10.89 -15.86
C CYS A 301 1.95 -11.30 -16.67
N LYS A 302 1.99 -12.55 -17.17
CA LYS A 302 3.11 -13.01 -17.99
C LYS A 302 3.23 -12.28 -19.33
N LYS A 303 2.12 -11.90 -19.92
CA LYS A 303 2.10 -11.07 -21.14
C LYS A 303 2.67 -9.67 -20.90
N LEU A 304 2.33 -9.03 -19.78
CA LEU A 304 2.84 -7.71 -19.42
C LEU A 304 4.38 -7.71 -19.32
N GLN A 305 4.95 -8.72 -18.67
CA GLN A 305 6.40 -8.81 -18.48
C GLN A 305 7.18 -9.17 -19.75
N LYS A 306 6.54 -9.82 -20.72
CA LYS A 306 7.22 -10.37 -21.88
C LYS A 306 7.98 -9.32 -22.68
N GLY A 307 9.32 -9.46 -22.72
CA GLY A 307 10.21 -8.59 -23.48
C GLY A 307 10.48 -7.22 -22.84
N LYS A 308 9.96 -6.97 -21.65
CA LYS A 308 10.24 -5.74 -20.91
C LYS A 308 11.68 -5.69 -20.41
N LYS A 309 12.20 -4.46 -20.37
CA LYS A 309 13.56 -4.17 -19.89
C LYS A 309 13.44 -2.97 -18.95
N ARG A 310 14.36 -2.89 -18.01
CA ARG A 310 14.48 -1.72 -17.13
C ARG A 310 14.61 -0.44 -17.93
N LYS A 311 13.91 0.58 -17.49
CA LYS A 311 13.93 1.94 -18.04
C LYS A 311 15.04 2.79 -17.39
N TYR A 312 15.27 2.59 -16.10
CA TYR A 312 16.19 3.35 -15.28
C TYR A 312 17.25 2.48 -14.61
N THR A 313 18.45 3.04 -14.41
CA THR A 313 19.47 2.46 -13.53
C THR A 313 19.01 2.58 -12.07
N GLN A 314 19.67 1.84 -11.19
CA GLN A 314 19.40 1.95 -9.74
C GLN A 314 19.70 3.35 -9.21
N GLU A 315 20.78 3.99 -9.67
CA GLU A 315 21.19 5.34 -9.29
C GLU A 315 20.16 6.38 -9.72
N GLU A 316 19.59 6.25 -10.92
CA GLU A 316 18.53 7.13 -11.42
C GLU A 316 17.26 6.99 -10.60
N ARG A 317 16.87 5.76 -10.20
CA ARG A 317 15.73 5.49 -9.33
C ARG A 317 15.94 6.10 -7.93
N ILE A 318 17.13 5.96 -7.35
CA ILE A 318 17.48 6.60 -6.07
C ILE A 318 17.42 8.12 -6.20
N ALA A 319 17.98 8.70 -7.26
CA ALA A 319 17.94 10.15 -7.48
C ALA A 319 16.50 10.66 -7.70
N PHE A 320 15.60 9.83 -8.24
CA PHE A 320 14.18 10.16 -8.38
C PHE A 320 13.51 10.31 -7.00
N THR A 321 13.87 9.47 -6.00
CA THR A 321 13.24 9.56 -4.66
C THR A 321 13.42 10.96 -4.06
N GLN A 322 14.60 11.53 -4.18
CA GLN A 322 14.88 12.88 -3.70
C GLN A 322 14.03 13.93 -4.42
N ARG A 323 13.94 13.88 -5.75
CA ARG A 323 13.13 14.84 -6.52
C ARG A 323 11.66 14.78 -6.18
N ALA A 324 11.12 13.59 -6.01
CA ALA A 324 9.71 13.39 -5.66
C ALA A 324 9.40 13.91 -4.24
N GLU A 325 10.31 13.72 -3.27
CA GLU A 325 10.20 14.31 -1.93
C GLU A 325 10.25 15.85 -1.99
N GLU A 326 11.22 16.43 -2.69
CA GLU A 326 11.37 17.88 -2.84
C GLU A 326 10.10 18.51 -3.44
N GLU A 327 9.45 17.86 -4.41
CA GLU A 327 8.23 18.36 -5.03
C GLU A 327 6.99 18.17 -4.13
N GLY A 328 6.97 17.11 -3.30
CA GLY A 328 5.84 16.79 -2.42
C GLY A 328 5.88 17.45 -1.04
N ILE A 329 7.02 18.03 -0.61
CA ILE A 329 7.13 18.73 0.67
C ILE A 329 6.33 20.04 0.62
N VAL A 330 5.50 20.26 1.65
CA VAL A 330 4.64 21.44 1.74
C VAL A 330 5.14 22.44 2.77
N LEU A 331 5.48 23.64 2.32
CA LEU A 331 5.83 24.77 3.20
C LEU A 331 4.55 25.41 3.76
N LEU A 332 4.18 25.04 4.98
CA LEU A 332 2.93 25.51 5.61
C LEU A 332 3.00 26.98 6.04
N LYS A 333 4.16 27.45 6.49
CA LYS A 333 4.37 28.83 6.95
C LYS A 333 5.84 29.21 6.82
N ASN A 334 6.09 30.43 6.35
CA ASN A 334 7.42 31.05 6.36
C ASN A 334 7.30 32.53 6.67
N ASN A 335 7.96 32.99 7.73
CA ASN A 335 8.04 34.41 8.11
C ASN A 335 9.30 35.08 7.57
N GLY A 336 9.95 34.51 6.58
CA GLY A 336 11.15 35.06 5.93
C GLY A 336 12.48 34.45 6.42
N ILE A 337 12.43 33.42 7.29
CA ILE A 337 13.66 32.72 7.73
C ILE A 337 14.18 31.77 6.65
N LEU A 338 13.32 31.21 5.84
CA LEU A 338 13.68 30.35 4.71
C LEU A 338 13.72 31.16 3.40
N PRO A 339 14.73 30.90 2.51
CA PRO A 339 15.83 29.92 2.67
C PRO A 339 16.84 30.38 3.73
N LEU A 340 17.44 29.42 4.44
CA LEU A 340 18.47 29.71 5.45
C LEU A 340 19.71 30.33 4.83
N ALA A 341 20.18 31.41 5.42
CA ALA A 341 21.44 32.02 4.98
C ALA A 341 22.65 31.15 5.36
N LYS A 342 23.56 30.90 4.42
CA LYS A 342 24.69 29.97 4.55
C LYS A 342 25.65 30.20 5.75
N LYS A 343 25.62 31.39 6.35
CA LYS A 343 26.48 31.73 7.50
C LYS A 343 25.82 31.55 8.85
N LYS A 344 24.56 31.04 8.87
CA LYS A 344 23.83 30.82 10.11
C LYS A 344 24.41 29.65 10.89
N LYS A 345 24.56 29.83 12.20
CA LYS A 345 24.89 28.73 13.11
C LYS A 345 23.61 27.99 13.49
N LEU A 346 23.59 26.68 13.29
CA LEU A 346 22.39 25.86 13.49
C LEU A 346 22.47 25.02 14.76
N ALA A 347 21.37 24.92 15.47
CA ALA A 347 21.08 23.80 16.33
C ALA A 347 19.99 22.93 15.66
N ILE A 348 20.08 21.62 15.84
CA ILE A 348 19.04 20.69 15.39
C ILE A 348 18.63 19.81 16.55
N CYS A 349 17.36 19.53 16.67
CA CYS A 349 16.88 18.58 17.67
C CYS A 349 15.76 17.68 17.11
N GLY A 350 15.54 16.60 17.80
CA GLY A 350 14.57 15.59 17.43
C GLY A 350 15.22 14.33 16.90
N TRP A 351 14.61 13.22 17.27
CA TRP A 351 15.07 11.89 16.90
C TRP A 351 15.15 11.68 15.38
N TYR A 352 14.20 12.22 14.62
CA TYR A 352 14.15 12.08 13.17
C TYR A 352 15.29 12.79 12.42
N ALA A 353 16.03 13.69 13.07
CA ALA A 353 17.21 14.30 12.45
C ALA A 353 18.36 13.29 12.25
N ARG A 354 18.44 12.26 13.11
CA ARG A 354 19.50 11.23 13.10
C ARG A 354 18.97 9.85 13.48
N PRO A 355 18.00 9.30 12.75
CA PRO A 355 17.37 8.02 13.13
C PRO A 355 18.36 6.84 13.12
N CYS A 356 19.46 6.92 12.37
CA CYS A 356 20.51 5.91 12.29
C CYS A 356 21.55 5.96 13.45
N ALA A 357 21.56 7.01 14.26
CA ALA A 357 22.56 7.20 15.31
C ALA A 357 22.42 6.25 16.52
N TYR A 358 21.33 5.53 16.60
CA TYR A 358 21.00 4.69 17.75
C TYR A 358 20.99 3.20 17.41
N GLU A 359 21.76 2.37 18.12
CA GLU A 359 21.84 0.93 17.87
C GLU A 359 20.51 0.19 18.01
N TRP A 360 19.63 0.66 18.92
CA TRP A 360 18.30 0.09 19.13
C TRP A 360 17.32 0.44 18.00
N ASN A 361 17.73 1.30 17.07
CA ASN A 361 16.96 1.73 15.91
C ASN A 361 17.34 0.98 14.61
N LYS A 362 17.92 -0.18 14.71
CA LYS A 362 18.20 -1.02 13.53
C LYS A 362 16.96 -1.66 12.91
N ASN A 363 15.77 -1.39 13.47
CA ASN A 363 14.53 -1.91 12.90
C ASN A 363 14.20 -1.15 11.60
N PRO A 364 14.24 -1.82 10.44
CA PRO A 364 13.92 -1.21 9.15
C PRO A 364 12.47 -0.71 9.03
N GLU A 365 11.57 -1.17 9.92
CA GLU A 365 10.15 -0.81 9.93
C GLU A 365 9.87 0.61 10.44
N LEU A 366 10.81 1.23 11.13
CA LEU A 366 10.60 2.49 11.84
C LEU A 366 10.26 3.70 10.95
N LEU A 367 10.63 3.65 9.68
CA LEU A 367 10.36 4.73 8.73
C LEU A 367 9.53 4.29 7.52
N SER A 368 8.95 3.09 7.53
CA SER A 368 8.16 2.55 6.43
C SER A 368 6.70 2.28 6.81
N GLY A 369 6.25 2.66 8.00
CA GLY A 369 4.86 2.42 8.45
C GLY A 369 4.54 0.98 8.82
N GLY A 370 5.51 0.05 8.72
CA GLY A 370 5.35 -1.37 9.07
C GLY A 370 4.40 -2.15 8.14
N GLY A 371 4.09 -3.38 8.50
CA GLY A 371 3.14 -4.22 7.78
C GLY A 371 3.45 -4.37 6.28
N SER A 372 2.46 -4.11 5.45
CA SER A 372 2.58 -4.16 3.99
C SER A 372 3.49 -3.06 3.40
N ALA A 373 3.81 -2.03 4.16
CA ALA A 373 4.71 -0.95 3.72
C ALA A 373 6.17 -1.17 4.13
N ARG A 374 6.48 -2.32 4.73
CA ARG A 374 7.84 -2.64 5.17
C ARG A 374 8.81 -2.70 4.01
N VAL A 375 9.90 -1.93 4.11
CA VAL A 375 11.03 -1.93 3.15
C VAL A 375 12.34 -2.09 3.89
N ILE A 376 13.13 -3.12 3.57
CA ILE A 376 14.54 -3.19 3.97
C ILE A 376 15.31 -2.29 3.01
N ARG A 377 15.88 -1.22 3.52
CA ARG A 377 16.49 -0.19 2.69
C ARG A 377 17.79 -0.65 2.05
N LEU A 378 17.90 -0.42 0.76
CA LEU A 378 19.13 -0.63 0.01
C LEU A 378 20.20 0.43 0.37
N THR A 379 19.77 1.66 0.57
CA THR A 379 20.65 2.77 0.96
C THR A 379 20.59 3.02 2.44
N PRO A 380 21.72 3.38 3.11
CA PRO A 380 21.72 3.81 4.49
C PRO A 380 20.74 4.98 4.69
N MET A 381 20.12 5.06 5.86
CA MET A 381 19.41 6.28 6.25
C MET A 381 20.41 7.42 6.32
N PHE A 382 20.02 8.58 5.80
CA PHE A 382 20.84 9.77 5.92
C PHE A 382 20.82 10.32 7.36
N ASP A 383 21.89 11.01 7.71
CA ASP A 383 22.05 11.75 8.94
C ASP A 383 21.93 13.24 8.62
N MET A 384 20.85 13.88 9.07
CA MET A 384 20.62 15.29 8.77
C MET A 384 21.71 16.18 9.34
N LYS A 385 22.28 15.80 10.49
CA LYS A 385 23.44 16.52 11.05
C LYS A 385 24.61 16.52 10.08
N GLU A 386 25.01 15.35 9.59
CA GLU A 386 26.13 15.23 8.63
C GLU A 386 25.87 15.98 7.32
N LEU A 387 24.63 15.97 6.84
CA LEU A 387 24.25 16.69 5.62
C LEU A 387 24.35 18.21 5.82
N LEU A 388 23.80 18.72 6.91
CA LEU A 388 23.81 20.16 7.20
C LEU A 388 25.20 20.64 7.59
N GLU A 389 26.03 19.85 8.24
CA GLU A 389 27.44 20.22 8.57
C GLU A 389 28.29 20.51 7.33
N LYS A 390 28.02 19.84 6.21
CA LYS A 390 28.71 20.10 4.93
C LYS A 390 28.47 21.52 4.41
N GLU A 391 27.30 22.09 4.70
CA GLU A 391 26.93 23.42 4.18
C GLU A 391 27.02 24.52 5.21
N TYR A 392 26.71 24.23 6.49
CA TYR A 392 26.61 25.22 7.56
C TYR A 392 27.76 25.14 8.61
N GLY A 393 28.60 24.10 8.54
CA GLY A 393 29.69 23.89 9.49
C GLY A 393 29.25 23.23 10.79
N ASP A 394 29.79 23.64 11.93
CA ASP A 394 29.51 23.05 13.24
C ASP A 394 28.04 23.15 13.65
N ILE A 395 27.38 22.02 13.84
CA ILE A 395 25.99 21.90 14.22
C ILE A 395 25.84 21.24 15.59
N LEU A 396 25.14 21.91 16.50
CA LEU A 396 24.73 21.29 17.77
C LEU A 396 23.52 20.38 17.53
N TYR A 397 23.59 19.16 18.04
CA TYR A 397 22.50 18.18 17.93
C TYR A 397 22.12 17.59 19.28
N GLU A 398 20.82 17.45 19.50
CA GLU A 398 20.25 16.76 20.64
C GLU A 398 18.97 16.01 20.24
N PRO A 399 18.81 14.71 20.52
CA PRO A 399 17.58 13.97 20.18
C PRO A 399 16.33 14.49 20.90
N ALA A 400 16.45 14.90 22.13
CA ALA A 400 15.44 15.55 22.97
C ALA A 400 14.16 14.75 23.24
N PHE A 401 13.70 13.91 22.32
CA PHE A 401 12.52 13.04 22.41
C PHE A 401 12.66 11.85 21.47
N THR A 402 11.79 10.85 21.64
CA THR A 402 11.68 9.68 20.76
C THR A 402 10.49 9.81 19.78
N ASP A 403 10.37 8.85 18.87
CA ASP A 403 9.28 8.78 17.88
C ASP A 403 7.91 8.44 18.49
N ASP A 404 7.89 7.73 19.62
CA ASP A 404 6.68 7.21 20.25
C ASP A 404 6.44 7.71 21.69
N GLY A 405 7.41 8.41 22.30
CA GLY A 405 7.36 8.89 23.66
C GLY A 405 7.67 7.82 24.74
N VAL A 406 7.90 6.57 24.35
CA VAL A 406 8.12 5.47 25.33
C VAL A 406 9.48 5.59 26.02
N ASN A 407 10.50 5.98 25.28
CA ASN A 407 11.88 6.10 25.76
C ASN A 407 12.30 7.55 26.07
N ASP A 408 11.35 8.48 26.15
CA ASP A 408 11.62 9.90 26.41
C ASP A 408 12.32 10.14 27.77
N THR A 409 12.18 9.23 28.71
CA THR A 409 12.85 9.32 30.01
C THR A 409 14.39 9.28 29.93
N PHE A 410 14.94 8.78 28.83
CA PHE A 410 16.38 8.72 28.58
C PHE A 410 16.88 9.93 27.76
N MET A 411 15.96 10.81 27.37
CA MET A 411 16.29 11.98 26.54
C MET A 411 16.61 13.21 27.39
N THR A 412 17.32 14.16 26.81
CA THR A 412 17.80 15.39 27.47
C THR A 412 17.20 16.64 26.83
N PRO A 413 15.87 16.89 26.97
CA PRO A 413 15.25 18.05 26.32
C PRO A 413 15.87 19.39 26.77
N GLY A 414 16.37 19.49 27.98
CA GLY A 414 17.10 20.68 28.47
C GLY A 414 18.35 21.02 27.65
N ALA A 415 19.09 20.04 27.18
CA ALA A 415 20.24 20.26 26.31
C ALA A 415 19.82 20.80 24.93
N ALA A 416 18.68 20.37 24.38
CA ALA A 416 18.16 20.94 23.15
C ALA A 416 17.78 22.41 23.30
N VAL A 417 17.22 22.80 24.44
CA VAL A 417 16.89 24.21 24.76
C VAL A 417 18.16 25.06 24.86
N GLN A 418 19.21 24.55 25.53
CA GLN A 418 20.50 25.21 25.60
C GLN A 418 21.11 25.36 24.23
N ASN A 419 21.16 24.30 23.42
CA ASN A 419 21.68 24.35 22.05
C ASN A 419 20.93 25.38 21.19
N ALA A 420 19.60 25.44 21.31
CA ALA A 420 18.79 26.43 20.60
C ALA A 420 19.19 27.88 20.99
N ALA A 421 19.42 28.17 22.29
CA ALA A 421 19.78 29.47 22.78
C ALA A 421 21.19 29.94 22.30
N GLU A 422 22.09 29.01 21.99
CA GLU A 422 23.47 29.28 21.57
C GLU A 422 23.63 29.46 20.06
N ARG A 423 22.58 29.29 19.26
CA ARG A 423 22.63 29.28 17.80
C ARG A 423 21.70 30.32 17.19
N ASP A 424 21.91 30.61 15.90
CA ASP A 424 21.10 31.60 15.17
C ASP A 424 19.71 31.04 14.80
N VAL A 425 19.63 29.72 14.53
CA VAL A 425 18.45 29.03 14.11
C VAL A 425 18.39 27.66 14.75
N ASN A 426 17.16 27.25 15.17
CA ASN A 426 16.90 25.92 15.67
C ASN A 426 15.94 25.16 14.75
N LEU A 427 16.35 23.97 14.26
CA LEU A 427 15.53 23.09 13.44
C LEU A 427 15.03 21.91 14.29
N VAL A 428 13.71 21.76 14.40
CA VAL A 428 13.08 20.68 15.15
C VAL A 428 12.50 19.65 14.20
N PHE A 429 13.00 18.42 14.26
CA PHE A 429 12.54 17.28 13.47
C PHE A 429 11.57 16.43 14.29
N ALA A 430 10.30 16.75 14.20
CA ALA A 430 9.22 16.05 14.91
C ALA A 430 8.40 15.17 13.97
N GLY A 431 7.76 14.16 14.53
CA GLY A 431 6.92 13.24 13.75
C GLY A 431 6.35 12.10 14.61
N THR A 432 5.72 11.14 13.95
CA THR A 432 5.16 9.94 14.57
C THR A 432 5.78 8.67 13.97
N GLY A 433 6.03 7.68 14.81
CA GLY A 433 6.59 6.40 14.39
C GLY A 433 5.55 5.29 14.31
N ALA A 434 5.96 4.11 13.86
CA ALA A 434 5.10 2.95 13.64
C ALA A 434 4.38 2.44 14.90
N ARG A 435 4.82 2.81 16.11
CA ARG A 435 4.12 2.51 17.36
C ARG A 435 2.95 3.45 17.63
N VAL A 436 2.94 4.63 17.02
CA VAL A 436 1.85 5.61 17.14
C VAL A 436 0.80 5.36 16.07
N GLU A 437 1.24 5.12 14.85
CA GLU A 437 0.40 4.82 13.70
C GLU A 437 1.10 3.82 12.76
N SER A 438 0.37 2.80 12.35
CA SER A 438 0.88 1.80 11.40
C SER A 438 -0.27 0.92 10.93
N GLU A 439 -0.01 0.02 10.00
CA GLU A 439 -0.95 -1.06 9.70
C GLU A 439 -1.27 -1.85 10.98
N GLY A 440 -2.57 -1.99 11.27
CA GLY A 440 -3.10 -2.61 12.49
C GLY A 440 -3.18 -1.69 13.72
N ASN A 441 -2.76 -0.42 13.64
CA ASN A 441 -2.71 0.49 14.78
C ASN A 441 -3.06 1.93 14.42
N ASP A 442 -4.26 2.38 14.80
CA ASP A 442 -4.70 3.77 14.62
C ASP A 442 -4.10 4.71 15.69
N ARG A 443 -3.90 5.95 15.31
CA ARG A 443 -3.54 7.04 16.23
C ARG A 443 -4.64 7.26 17.27
N LYS A 444 -4.23 7.62 18.48
CA LYS A 444 -5.17 7.98 19.57
C LYS A 444 -5.52 9.47 19.57
N THR A 445 -4.72 10.29 18.92
CA THR A 445 -4.86 11.76 18.89
C THR A 445 -4.11 12.34 17.70
N MET A 446 -4.53 13.51 17.23
CA MET A 446 -3.79 14.29 16.21
C MET A 446 -2.60 15.07 16.78
N LYS A 447 -2.40 15.07 18.09
CA LYS A 447 -1.28 15.74 18.73
C LYS A 447 0.02 14.96 18.53
N LEU A 448 1.13 15.68 18.58
CA LEU A 448 2.44 15.09 18.80
C LEU A 448 2.53 14.51 20.23
N THR A 449 3.60 13.79 20.53
CA THR A 449 3.80 13.32 21.91
C THR A 449 4.03 14.52 22.86
N PRO A 450 3.66 14.43 24.15
CA PRO A 450 3.86 15.53 25.09
C PRO A 450 5.31 16.04 25.17
N ALA A 451 6.31 15.15 24.99
CA ALA A 451 7.70 15.52 24.97
C ALA A 451 8.07 16.33 23.71
N GLN A 452 7.56 15.94 22.55
CA GLN A 452 7.75 16.70 21.32
C GLN A 452 7.12 18.10 21.42
N GLU A 453 5.85 18.19 21.84
CA GLU A 453 5.17 19.48 22.00
C GLU A 453 5.92 20.40 22.97
N ARG A 454 6.36 19.86 24.12
CA ARG A 454 7.13 20.62 25.08
C ARG A 454 8.46 21.09 24.51
N THR A 455 9.22 20.22 23.88
CA THR A 455 10.51 20.57 23.29
C THR A 455 10.37 21.68 22.24
N ILE A 456 9.35 21.60 21.38
CA ILE A 456 9.06 22.64 20.38
C ILE A 456 8.82 23.98 21.07
N LEU A 457 7.98 24.01 22.11
CA LEU A 457 7.65 25.25 22.83
C LEU A 457 8.86 25.83 23.59
N ASP A 458 9.60 24.96 24.27
CA ASP A 458 10.76 25.40 25.09
C ASP A 458 11.90 25.89 24.21
N THR A 459 12.22 25.18 23.10
CA THR A 459 13.26 25.63 22.15
C THR A 459 12.83 26.89 21.41
N ALA A 460 11.57 27.05 21.00
CA ALA A 460 11.05 28.27 20.40
C ALA A 460 11.07 29.47 21.38
N SER A 461 10.90 29.21 22.68
CA SER A 461 11.02 30.25 23.71
C SER A 461 12.46 30.70 23.92
N ALA A 462 13.42 29.76 23.78
CA ALA A 462 14.85 30.06 23.89
C ALA A 462 15.39 30.72 22.61
N ASN A 463 14.89 30.36 21.47
CA ASN A 463 15.25 30.92 20.15
C ASN A 463 14.02 30.90 19.23
N PRO A 464 13.43 32.06 18.93
CA PRO A 464 12.23 32.17 18.08
C PRO A 464 12.50 31.98 16.58
N ASN A 465 13.74 31.77 16.17
CA ASN A 465 14.18 31.59 14.79
C ASN A 465 14.43 30.11 14.41
#